data_48eb5fefd5b5cadbebfc1ed64d907d0d
#
_entry.id   48eb5fefd5b5cadbebfc1ed64d907d0d
#
_cell.length_a   1.000
_cell.length_b   1.000
_cell.length_c   1.000
_cell.angle_alpha   90.00
_cell.angle_beta   90.00
_cell.angle_gamma   90.00
#
_symmetry.space_group_name_H-M   'P 1'
#
loop_
_entity.id
_entity.type
_entity.pdbx_description
1 polymer ?
#
loop_
_entity_poly.entity_id
_entity_poly.type
_entity_poly.pdbx_seq_one_letter_code
_entity_poly.pdbx_strand_id
1 'polypeptide(L)'
;DLQQAVHGTLHLLRPLADRSSVTITCLMSEGVTVRASEDDIYHIVFNLVENAIKYNLPGGDVTVRVETRGEQSILSVADTGIGIPEADRPNIFNRFYRVDKARSREHGGSGLGLSIVHDAAALYGGVVTVDGVEPHGTRFTVTFPRAAASGAPETQKEVPET
;
A
#
# COMPACT_ATOMS: atom_id res chain seq x y z
N ASP A 1 0.17 9.65 -11.10
CA ASP A 1 0.58 10.32 -9.85
C ASP A 1 0.08 9.53 -8.65
N LEU A 2 1.02 9.03 -7.85
CA LEU A 2 0.69 8.18 -6.71
C LEU A 2 0.04 8.97 -5.56
N GLN A 3 0.45 10.21 -5.35
CA GLN A 3 -0.13 11.08 -4.32
C GLN A 3 -1.62 11.33 -4.57
N GLN A 4 -1.98 11.60 -5.81
CA GLN A 4 -3.36 11.84 -6.20
C GLN A 4 -4.24 10.60 -5.99
N ALA A 5 -3.75 9.42 -6.36
CA ALA A 5 -4.45 8.16 -6.13
C ALA A 5 -4.66 7.88 -4.64
N VAL A 6 -3.67 8.15 -3.82
CA VAL A 6 -3.76 8.00 -2.35
C VAL A 6 -4.80 8.95 -1.77
N HIS A 7 -4.77 10.23 -2.14
CA HIS A 7 -5.75 11.21 -1.65
C HIS A 7 -7.19 10.81 -2.00
N GLY A 8 -7.44 10.39 -3.22
CA GLY A 8 -8.77 9.96 -3.65
C GLY A 8 -9.29 8.77 -2.86
N THR A 9 -8.43 7.79 -2.61
CA THR A 9 -8.78 6.60 -1.84
C THR A 9 -9.02 6.92 -0.36
N LEU A 10 -8.18 7.75 0.24
CA LEU A 10 -8.35 8.15 1.64
C LEU A 10 -9.64 8.93 1.88
N HIS A 11 -10.08 9.72 0.91
CA HIS A 11 -11.36 10.42 1.00
C HIS A 11 -12.53 9.45 1.19
N LEU A 12 -12.50 8.31 0.52
CA LEU A 12 -13.52 7.26 0.66
C LEU A 12 -13.44 6.51 1.99
N LEU A 13 -12.26 6.41 2.59
CA LEU A 13 -12.03 5.65 3.82
C LEU A 13 -12.14 6.48 5.10
N ARG A 14 -12.19 7.80 5.02
CA ARG A 14 -12.30 8.68 6.20
C ARG A 14 -13.52 8.37 7.06
N PRO A 15 -14.73 8.12 6.55
CA PRO A 15 -15.87 7.73 7.39
C PRO A 15 -15.62 6.45 8.19
N LEU A 16 -14.93 5.47 7.61
CA LEU A 16 -14.56 4.24 8.32
C LEU A 16 -13.56 4.52 9.44
N ALA A 17 -12.53 5.34 9.17
CA ALA A 17 -11.56 5.75 10.18
C ALA A 17 -12.22 6.50 11.33
N ASP A 18 -13.11 7.43 11.04
CA ASP A 18 -13.85 8.21 12.06
C ASP A 18 -14.70 7.30 12.96
N ARG A 19 -15.41 6.35 12.37
CA ARG A 19 -16.22 5.37 13.13
C ARG A 19 -15.37 4.44 14.00
N SER A 20 -14.15 4.18 13.58
CA SER A 20 -13.21 3.32 14.30
C SER A 20 -12.32 4.08 15.28
N SER A 21 -12.47 5.40 15.39
CA SER A 21 -11.63 6.29 16.20
C SER A 21 -10.15 6.18 15.85
N VAL A 22 -9.85 6.11 14.54
CA VAL A 22 -8.50 6.01 14.00
C VAL A 22 -8.15 7.29 13.25
N THR A 23 -6.97 7.83 13.53
CA THR A 23 -6.45 9.03 12.88
C THR A 23 -5.55 8.64 11.70
N ILE A 24 -5.81 9.20 10.52
CA ILE A 24 -4.97 9.00 9.34
C ILE A 24 -4.07 10.21 9.12
N THR A 25 -2.78 9.99 9.05
CA THR A 25 -1.76 10.98 8.74
C THR A 25 -1.08 10.65 7.42
N CYS A 26 -0.91 11.64 6.56
CA CYS A 26 -0.26 11.49 5.26
C CYS A 26 1.07 12.25 5.25
N LEU A 27 2.13 11.56 4.84
CA LEU A 27 3.46 12.11 4.61
C LEU A 27 3.83 11.81 3.16
N MET A 28 3.53 12.72 2.26
CA MET A 28 3.64 12.48 0.83
C MET A 28 4.55 13.49 0.15
N SER A 29 5.54 12.99 -0.58
CA SER A 29 6.37 13.76 -1.49
C SER A 29 5.65 13.98 -2.83
N GLU A 30 5.83 15.14 -3.41
CA GLU A 30 5.29 15.45 -4.73
C GLU A 30 6.07 14.72 -5.85
N GLY A 31 5.41 14.54 -6.98
CA GLY A 31 6.04 14.02 -8.19
C GLY A 31 6.42 12.54 -8.14
N VAL A 32 5.88 11.78 -7.19
CA VAL A 32 6.06 10.33 -7.13
C VAL A 32 5.11 9.67 -8.13
N THR A 33 5.66 9.00 -9.12
CA THR A 33 4.90 8.39 -10.22
C THR A 33 5.17 6.90 -10.31
N VAL A 34 4.13 6.16 -10.69
CA VAL A 34 4.16 4.73 -10.96
C VAL A 34 3.44 4.49 -12.29
N ARG A 35 3.98 3.59 -13.09
CA ARG A 35 3.31 3.15 -14.33
C ARG A 35 2.41 1.97 -14.00
N ALA A 36 1.15 2.25 -13.74
CA ALA A 36 0.13 1.26 -13.42
C ALA A 36 -1.25 1.80 -13.76
N SER A 37 -2.27 0.93 -13.82
CA SER A 37 -3.64 1.39 -13.94
C SER A 37 -4.11 2.08 -12.66
N GLU A 38 -4.99 3.05 -12.80
CA GLU A 38 -5.57 3.75 -11.64
C GLU A 38 -6.37 2.80 -10.75
N ASP A 39 -7.10 1.86 -11.35
CA ASP A 39 -7.89 0.87 -10.63
C ASP A 39 -7.02 -0.05 -9.77
N ASP A 40 -5.91 -0.52 -10.31
CA ASP A 40 -5.00 -1.39 -9.56
C ASP A 40 -4.33 -0.65 -8.40
N ILE A 41 -3.92 0.59 -8.60
CA ILE A 41 -3.39 1.43 -7.51
C ILE A 41 -4.47 1.71 -6.47
N TYR A 42 -5.69 2.00 -6.89
CA TYR A 42 -6.82 2.17 -5.97
C TYR A 42 -7.02 0.93 -5.10
N HIS A 43 -7.03 -0.26 -5.68
CA HIS A 43 -7.20 -1.51 -4.93
C HIS A 43 -6.04 -1.76 -3.95
N ILE A 44 -4.82 -1.45 -4.34
CA ILE A 44 -3.65 -1.56 -3.44
C ILE A 44 -3.82 -0.65 -2.23
N VAL A 45 -4.05 0.63 -2.46
CA VAL A 45 -4.18 1.62 -1.38
C VAL A 45 -5.39 1.32 -0.51
N PHE A 46 -6.53 1.04 -1.12
CA PHE A 46 -7.77 0.73 -0.41
C PHE A 46 -7.60 -0.47 0.52
N ASN A 47 -7.09 -1.59 0.02
CA ASN A 47 -6.91 -2.79 0.83
C ASN A 47 -5.92 -2.61 1.97
N LEU A 48 -4.82 -1.90 1.74
CA LEU A 48 -3.83 -1.65 2.80
C LEU A 48 -4.36 -0.71 3.87
N VAL A 49 -5.01 0.37 3.50
CA VAL A 49 -5.55 1.35 4.46
C VAL A 49 -6.78 0.81 5.18
N GLU A 50 -7.69 0.15 4.47
CA GLU A 50 -8.84 -0.51 5.11
C GLU A 50 -8.37 -1.52 6.16
N ASN A 51 -7.39 -2.33 5.83
CA ASN A 51 -6.80 -3.31 6.73
C ASN A 51 -6.18 -2.63 7.96
N ALA A 52 -5.44 -1.54 7.76
CA ALA A 52 -4.82 -0.78 8.84
C ALA A 52 -5.86 -0.14 9.78
N ILE A 53 -7.02 0.23 9.28
CA ILE A 53 -8.12 0.75 10.10
C ILE A 53 -8.82 -0.37 10.86
N LYS A 54 -9.17 -1.47 10.18
CA LYS A 54 -9.93 -2.58 10.76
C LYS A 54 -9.20 -3.28 11.90
N TYR A 55 -7.90 -3.46 11.78
CA TYR A 55 -7.08 -4.14 12.78
C TYR A 55 -6.37 -3.18 13.72
N ASN A 56 -6.76 -1.91 13.72
CA ASN A 56 -6.26 -0.91 14.65
C ASN A 56 -7.03 -0.95 15.97
N LEU A 57 -6.45 -0.29 16.96
CA LEU A 57 -7.08 -0.07 18.26
C LEU A 57 -7.79 1.29 18.27
N PRO A 58 -8.91 1.45 19.03
CA PRO A 58 -9.52 2.77 19.21
C PRO A 58 -8.52 3.79 19.74
N GLY A 59 -8.47 4.96 19.12
CA GLY A 59 -7.47 6.00 19.42
C GLY A 59 -6.12 5.81 18.72
N GLY A 60 -5.99 4.78 17.89
CA GLY A 60 -4.77 4.50 17.13
C GLY A 60 -4.57 5.37 15.90
N ASP A 61 -3.43 5.17 15.25
CA ASP A 61 -2.98 5.95 14.10
C ASP A 61 -2.71 5.05 12.89
N VAL A 62 -2.93 5.61 11.71
CA VAL A 62 -2.47 5.09 10.41
C VAL A 62 -1.65 6.17 9.76
N THR A 63 -0.43 5.86 9.36
CA THR A 63 0.44 6.77 8.62
C THR A 63 0.64 6.24 7.20
N VAL A 64 0.23 7.02 6.22
CA VAL A 64 0.43 6.74 4.80
C VAL A 64 1.58 7.60 4.30
N ARG A 65 2.62 6.97 3.79
CA ARG A 65 3.80 7.64 3.25
C ARG A 65 3.98 7.33 1.78
N VAL A 66 4.25 8.35 1.00
CA VAL A 66 4.60 8.25 -0.42
C VAL A 66 5.90 9.00 -0.64
N GLU A 67 6.91 8.31 -1.13
CA GLU A 67 8.22 8.90 -1.37
C GLU A 67 8.94 8.27 -2.57
N THR A 68 9.93 8.96 -3.08
CA THR A 68 10.89 8.42 -4.05
C THR A 68 12.19 8.11 -3.33
N ARG A 69 12.73 6.93 -3.61
CA ARG A 69 14.03 6.51 -3.08
C ARG A 69 14.87 5.92 -4.22
N GLY A 70 15.80 6.72 -4.74
CA GLY A 70 16.57 6.35 -5.93
C GLY A 70 15.65 6.12 -7.14
N GLU A 71 15.76 4.94 -7.75
CA GLU A 71 14.96 4.54 -8.91
C GLU A 71 13.63 3.86 -8.51
N GLN A 72 13.19 4.05 -7.28
CA GLN A 72 11.99 3.42 -6.74
C GLN A 72 10.97 4.43 -6.25
N SER A 73 9.70 4.13 -6.48
CA SER A 73 8.56 4.82 -5.88
C SER A 73 8.01 3.94 -4.76
N ILE A 74 7.86 4.49 -3.57
CA ILE A 74 7.52 3.75 -2.36
C ILE A 74 6.22 4.27 -1.77
N LEU A 75 5.30 3.34 -1.53
CA LEU A 75 4.10 3.54 -0.75
C LEU A 75 4.22 2.70 0.53
N SER A 76 4.06 3.30 1.69
CA SER A 76 3.96 2.55 2.94
C SER A 76 2.71 2.95 3.73
N VAL A 77 2.13 1.96 4.39
CA VAL A 77 0.99 2.13 5.30
C VAL A 77 1.36 1.47 6.61
N ALA A 78 1.54 2.28 7.64
CA ALA A 78 1.89 1.84 8.98
C ALA A 78 0.73 2.11 9.93
N ASP A 79 0.41 1.14 10.78
CA ASP A 79 -0.61 1.28 11.82
C ASP A 79 -0.04 1.01 13.21
N THR A 80 -0.75 1.46 14.22
CA THR A 80 -0.46 1.19 15.63
C THR A 80 -1.42 0.17 16.23
N GLY A 81 -1.84 -0.77 15.41
CA GLY A 81 -2.84 -1.78 15.76
C GLY A 81 -2.29 -3.00 16.46
N ILE A 82 -3.02 -4.10 16.34
CA ILE A 82 -2.71 -5.36 17.03
C ILE A 82 -1.43 -6.04 16.53
N GLY A 83 -0.94 -5.67 15.35
CA GLY A 83 0.22 -6.31 14.74
C GLY A 83 -0.08 -7.67 14.14
N ILE A 84 0.93 -8.22 13.46
CA ILE A 84 0.89 -9.57 12.88
C ILE A 84 2.05 -10.35 13.50
N PRO A 85 1.78 -11.53 14.09
CA PRO A 85 2.84 -12.38 14.62
C PRO A 85 3.88 -12.68 13.55
N GLU A 86 5.15 -12.65 13.93
CA GLU A 86 6.26 -12.85 12.98
C GLU A 86 6.15 -14.17 12.22
N ALA A 87 5.68 -15.22 12.88
CA ALA A 87 5.48 -16.53 12.28
C ALA A 87 4.40 -16.54 11.16
N ASP A 88 3.43 -15.62 11.21
CA ASP A 88 2.36 -15.52 10.22
C ASP A 88 2.72 -14.67 9.00
N ARG A 89 3.69 -13.77 9.14
CA ARG A 89 4.06 -12.80 8.08
C ARG A 89 4.37 -13.44 6.72
N PRO A 90 5.07 -14.59 6.62
CA PRO A 90 5.31 -15.22 5.33
C PRO A 90 4.05 -15.68 4.59
N ASN A 91 2.95 -15.87 5.30
CA ASN A 91 1.72 -16.47 4.77
C ASN A 91 0.58 -15.48 4.53
N ILE A 92 0.69 -14.24 5.02
CA ILE A 92 -0.43 -13.28 4.98
C ILE A 92 -0.86 -12.85 3.59
N PHE A 93 -0.01 -13.02 2.57
CA PHE A 93 -0.35 -12.75 1.17
C PHE A 93 -0.97 -13.96 0.45
N ASN A 94 -1.07 -15.10 1.11
CA ASN A 94 -1.74 -16.26 0.57
C ASN A 94 -3.26 -16.05 0.60
N ARG A 95 -3.94 -16.49 -0.46
CA ARG A 95 -5.40 -16.37 -0.56
C ARG A 95 -6.07 -17.12 0.59
N PHE A 96 -7.07 -16.48 1.20
CA PHE A 96 -7.87 -17.00 2.32
C PHE A 96 -7.08 -17.22 3.61
N TYR A 97 -5.81 -16.83 3.68
CA TYR A 97 -5.05 -16.91 4.92
C TYR A 97 -5.55 -15.87 5.93
N ARG A 98 -5.74 -16.28 7.16
CA ARG A 98 -6.14 -15.43 8.27
C ARG A 98 -5.32 -15.79 9.50
N VAL A 99 -4.77 -14.78 10.17
CA VAL A 99 -3.97 -14.94 11.39
C VAL A 99 -4.85 -15.48 12.54
N ASP A 100 -6.05 -14.94 12.68
CA ASP A 100 -7.04 -15.36 13.66
C ASP A 100 -8.41 -15.42 12.98
N LYS A 101 -8.91 -16.64 12.75
CA LYS A 101 -10.19 -16.86 12.08
C LYS A 101 -11.40 -16.27 12.85
N ALA A 102 -11.38 -16.30 14.19
CA ALA A 102 -12.46 -15.75 15.00
C ALA A 102 -12.48 -14.22 14.92
N ARG A 103 -11.34 -13.56 15.06
CA ARG A 103 -11.23 -12.10 14.91
C ARG A 103 -11.54 -11.61 13.49
N SER A 104 -11.11 -12.36 12.50
CA SER A 104 -11.40 -12.03 11.10
C SER A 104 -12.90 -12.08 10.78
N ARG A 105 -13.66 -12.95 11.44
CA ARG A 105 -15.12 -12.98 11.31
C ARG A 105 -15.79 -11.76 11.93
N GLU A 106 -15.32 -11.27 13.06
CA GLU A 106 -15.80 -10.04 13.69
C GLU A 106 -15.57 -8.80 12.81
N HIS A 107 -14.46 -8.76 12.09
CA HIS A 107 -14.10 -7.66 11.19
C HIS A 107 -14.59 -7.82 9.75
N GLY A 108 -15.16 -8.98 9.40
CA GLY A 108 -15.82 -9.19 8.12
C GLY A 108 -14.90 -9.28 6.89
N GLY A 109 -13.68 -9.78 7.02
CA GLY A 109 -12.73 -9.93 5.91
C GLY A 109 -12.91 -11.23 5.11
N SER A 110 -12.68 -11.17 3.79
CA SER A 110 -12.69 -12.33 2.89
C SER A 110 -11.39 -13.15 2.90
N GLY A 111 -10.30 -12.59 3.43
CA GLY A 111 -8.97 -13.16 3.32
C GLY A 111 -8.31 -12.97 1.95
N LEU A 112 -8.89 -12.14 1.08
CA LEU A 112 -8.39 -11.88 -0.29
C LEU A 112 -7.66 -10.54 -0.43
N GLY A 113 -7.87 -9.58 0.47
CA GLY A 113 -7.37 -8.22 0.33
C GLY A 113 -5.85 -8.13 0.14
N LEU A 114 -5.08 -8.82 0.96
CA LEU A 114 -3.61 -8.80 0.87
C LEU A 114 -3.08 -9.58 -0.33
N SER A 115 -3.75 -10.65 -0.76
CA SER A 115 -3.38 -11.35 -1.99
C SER A 115 -3.63 -10.49 -3.23
N ILE A 116 -4.68 -9.69 -3.23
CA ILE A 116 -4.96 -8.69 -4.29
C ILE A 116 -3.84 -7.66 -4.36
N VAL A 117 -3.40 -7.14 -3.21
CA VAL A 117 -2.27 -6.19 -3.14
C VAL A 117 -1.00 -6.79 -3.72
N HIS A 118 -0.66 -8.00 -3.30
CA HIS A 118 0.52 -8.72 -3.79
C HIS A 118 0.49 -8.92 -5.30
N ASP A 119 -0.62 -9.44 -5.82
CA ASP A 119 -0.78 -9.77 -7.24
C ASP A 119 -0.82 -8.50 -8.11
N ALA A 120 -1.52 -7.46 -7.67
CA ALA A 120 -1.59 -6.19 -8.38
C ALA A 120 -0.22 -5.49 -8.43
N ALA A 121 0.53 -5.48 -7.34
CA ALA A 121 1.87 -4.91 -7.32
C ALA A 121 2.82 -5.67 -8.27
N ALA A 122 2.76 -6.99 -8.27
CA ALA A 122 3.60 -7.85 -9.11
C ALA A 122 3.40 -7.60 -10.62
N LEU A 123 2.18 -7.24 -11.06
CA LEU A 123 1.90 -6.88 -12.46
C LEU A 123 2.79 -5.74 -12.97
N TYR A 124 3.21 -4.84 -12.11
CA TYR A 124 3.99 -3.64 -12.44
C TYR A 124 5.43 -3.71 -11.93
N GLY A 125 5.92 -4.91 -11.65
CA GLY A 125 7.27 -5.11 -11.13
C GLY A 125 7.45 -4.66 -9.68
N GLY A 126 6.35 -4.49 -8.95
CA GLY A 126 6.36 -4.09 -7.56
C GLY A 126 6.52 -5.26 -6.59
N VAL A 127 6.99 -4.94 -5.40
CA VAL A 127 7.17 -5.90 -4.30
C VAL A 127 6.48 -5.35 -3.06
N VAL A 128 5.75 -6.22 -2.35
CA VAL A 128 5.11 -5.90 -1.07
C VAL A 128 5.87 -6.59 0.05
N THR A 129 6.21 -5.83 1.07
CA THR A 129 6.83 -6.35 2.30
C THR A 129 6.01 -5.97 3.52
N VAL A 130 6.20 -6.70 4.60
CA VAL A 130 5.54 -6.46 5.89
C VAL A 130 6.57 -6.51 7.01
N ASP A 131 6.49 -5.57 7.93
CA ASP A 131 7.27 -5.58 9.16
C ASP A 131 6.45 -5.06 10.36
N GLY A 132 6.98 -5.21 11.56
CA GLY A 132 6.35 -4.72 12.78
C GLY A 132 6.69 -3.27 13.06
N VAL A 133 5.79 -2.60 13.78
CA VAL A 133 5.95 -1.24 14.32
C VAL A 133 6.04 -1.33 15.83
N GLU A 134 7.04 -0.66 16.42
CA GLU A 134 7.18 -0.60 17.88
C GLU A 134 6.25 0.49 18.47
N PRO A 135 5.63 0.27 19.64
CA PRO A 135 5.63 -0.95 20.47
C PRO A 135 4.69 -2.03 19.96
N HIS A 136 3.75 -1.71 19.09
CA HIS A 136 2.84 -2.64 18.43
C HIS A 136 2.31 -2.01 17.13
N GLY A 137 1.97 -2.84 16.16
CA GLY A 137 1.43 -2.44 14.88
C GLY A 137 2.10 -3.14 13.71
N THR A 138 1.71 -2.74 12.51
CA THR A 138 2.15 -3.34 11.26
C THR A 138 2.46 -2.26 10.23
N ARG A 139 3.52 -2.46 9.45
CA ARG A 139 3.84 -1.66 8.29
C ARG A 139 3.87 -2.53 7.05
N PHE A 140 3.07 -2.15 6.05
CA PHE A 140 3.17 -2.67 4.70
C PHE A 140 3.90 -1.67 3.82
N THR A 141 4.84 -2.14 3.04
CA THR A 141 5.60 -1.31 2.09
C THR A 141 5.48 -1.90 0.70
N VAL A 142 5.02 -1.09 -0.24
CA VAL A 142 4.96 -1.44 -1.66
C VAL A 142 6.01 -0.62 -2.39
N THR A 143 6.92 -1.31 -3.05
CA THR A 143 8.02 -0.70 -3.80
C THR A 143 7.81 -0.96 -5.27
N PHE A 144 7.72 0.12 -6.07
CA PHE A 144 7.59 0.06 -7.52
C PHE A 144 8.84 0.60 -8.19
N PRO A 145 9.18 0.12 -9.40
CA PRO A 145 10.10 0.85 -10.26
C PRO A 145 9.54 2.25 -10.54
N ARG A 146 10.39 3.27 -10.45
CA ARG A 146 10.00 4.64 -10.75
C ARG A 146 9.61 4.76 -12.22
N ALA A 147 8.47 5.39 -12.51
CA ALA A 147 8.11 5.71 -13.87
C ALA A 147 9.09 6.74 -14.44
N ALA A 148 9.55 6.53 -15.68
CA ALA A 148 10.34 7.52 -16.38
C ALA A 148 9.53 8.83 -16.54
N ALA A 149 10.18 9.99 -16.35
CA ALA A 149 9.55 11.28 -16.56
C ALA A 149 9.03 11.31 -18.02
N SER A 150 7.75 11.59 -18.20
CA SER A 150 7.18 11.82 -19.53
C SER A 150 7.80 13.10 -20.08
N GLY A 151 8.72 12.98 -21.05
CA GLY A 151 9.34 14.14 -21.69
C GLY A 151 10.83 14.04 -22.02
N ALA A 152 11.49 12.91 -21.81
CA ALA A 152 12.79 12.68 -22.41
C ALA A 152 12.57 12.35 -23.90
N PRO A 153 13.05 13.18 -24.86
CA PRO A 153 12.99 12.79 -26.26
C PRO A 153 13.84 11.54 -26.45
N GLU A 154 13.25 10.50 -27.02
CA GLU A 154 14.03 9.40 -27.56
C GLU A 154 15.02 10.01 -28.54
N THR A 155 16.31 9.96 -28.22
CA THR A 155 17.37 10.31 -29.13
C THR A 155 17.30 9.25 -30.22
N GLN A 156 16.71 9.58 -31.35
CA GLN A 156 16.85 8.79 -32.56
C GLN A 156 18.34 8.69 -32.82
N LYS A 157 18.90 7.49 -32.67
CA LYS A 157 20.20 7.18 -33.21
C LYS A 157 20.06 7.24 -34.71
N GLU A 158 20.57 8.31 -35.32
CA GLU A 158 20.84 8.34 -36.75
C GLU A 158 21.74 7.13 -37.03
N VAL A 159 21.20 6.25 -37.85
CA VAL A 159 22.00 5.20 -38.49
C VAL A 159 22.76 5.90 -39.60
N PRO A 160 24.10 5.88 -39.62
CA PRO A 160 24.84 6.45 -40.76
C PRO A 160 24.57 5.58 -41.98
N GLU A 161 23.98 6.19 -42.99
CA GLU A 161 23.98 5.59 -44.33
C GLU A 161 25.42 5.53 -44.83
N THR A 162 25.87 4.35 -45.14
CA THR A 162 27.06 4.09 -46.00
C THR A 162 26.60 3.87 -47.40
#